data_3aba0b6141c8bea8488e40b4ec56436d
#
_entry.id   3aba0b6141c8bea8488e40b4ec56436d
#
_cell.length_a   1.000
_cell.length_b   1.000
_cell.length_c   1.000
_cell.angle_alpha   90.00
_cell.angle_beta   90.00
_cell.angle_gamma   90.00
#
_symmetry.space_group_name_H-M   'P 1'
#
loop_
_entity.id
_entity.type
_entity.pdbx_description
1 polymer ?
#
loop_
_entity_poly.entity_id
_entity_poly.type
_entity_poly.pdbx_seq_one_letter_code
_entity_poly.pdbx_strand_id
1 'polypeptide(L)'
;MQPIITLDYGSGGLRTAQLIEEILVPAFSNTALEELGDGAVLPPLEGPPVFSSDSFVVSPWRFPGGDIGKLAVCGTVNDLCMAGGVPRYLSFSLILEEGFLLDDLKTIVRSAADTARAAGVQIVTGDTKVVERGRGDGIYINTAGIGALRAPGLGRSAIREGDAVLVSGSVGCHGAAVLMARGDLPCEGRLASDCQPLHRLSAAAIAAGGVRILRDPTRGGVATTLNEFVEGGPLGIELEEAAIPVDPPVAAACDLLGLDPLYAACEGRMLVIAAPDRTEEILTALRRTPGGEGAARIGRVSASRPGQVVLHNAFGGSRLLTKLT
;
A
#
# COMPACT_ATOMS: atom_id res chain seq x y z
N MET A 1 -10.01 -9.39 -34.19
CA MET A 1 -8.87 -9.42 -33.24
C MET A 1 -9.06 -8.29 -32.25
N GLN A 2 -8.82 -8.53 -30.98
CA GLN A 2 -8.81 -7.43 -30.02
C GLN A 2 -7.60 -6.54 -30.26
N PRO A 3 -7.72 -5.19 -30.13
CA PRO A 3 -6.59 -4.28 -30.32
C PRO A 3 -5.54 -4.49 -29.23
N ILE A 4 -4.27 -4.49 -29.66
CA ILE A 4 -3.10 -4.71 -28.80
C ILE A 4 -2.15 -3.51 -28.83
N ILE A 5 -1.35 -3.37 -27.80
CA ILE A 5 -0.23 -2.43 -27.74
C ILE A 5 0.88 -2.93 -28.67
N THR A 6 1.40 -2.04 -29.51
CA THR A 6 2.54 -2.25 -30.41
C THR A 6 3.66 -1.26 -30.06
N LEU A 7 4.88 -1.47 -30.53
CA LEU A 7 6.06 -0.66 -30.18
C LEU A 7 5.86 0.84 -30.48
N ASP A 8 5.07 1.18 -31.50
CA ASP A 8 4.79 2.55 -31.88
C ASP A 8 3.97 3.35 -30.84
N TYR A 9 3.27 2.69 -29.91
CA TYR A 9 2.65 3.35 -28.77
C TYR A 9 3.65 3.95 -27.76
N GLY A 10 4.91 3.51 -27.78
CA GLY A 10 5.98 4.01 -26.92
C GLY A 10 7.02 4.89 -27.62
N SER A 11 6.86 5.19 -28.91
CA SER A 11 7.87 5.86 -29.74
C SER A 11 7.78 7.38 -29.81
N GLY A 12 6.78 8.00 -29.15
CA GLY A 12 6.53 9.45 -29.21
C GLY A 12 5.81 9.92 -30.48
N GLY A 13 5.32 9.00 -31.32
CA GLY A 13 4.60 9.30 -32.57
C GLY A 13 3.07 9.38 -32.39
N LEU A 14 2.36 9.27 -33.52
CA LEU A 14 0.89 9.39 -33.58
C LEU A 14 0.17 8.42 -32.65
N ARG A 15 0.64 7.18 -32.53
CA ARG A 15 0.03 6.18 -31.64
C ARG A 15 0.20 6.52 -30.17
N THR A 16 1.35 7.07 -29.79
CA THR A 16 1.56 7.58 -28.43
C THR A 16 0.62 8.75 -28.13
N ALA A 17 0.49 9.69 -29.04
CA ALA A 17 -0.46 10.80 -28.92
C ALA A 17 -1.90 10.31 -28.74
N GLN A 18 -2.34 9.37 -29.59
CA GLN A 18 -3.67 8.75 -29.48
C GLN A 18 -3.90 8.07 -28.12
N LEU A 19 -2.91 7.33 -27.61
CA LEU A 19 -3.00 6.69 -26.28
C LEU A 19 -3.22 7.75 -25.18
N ILE A 20 -2.43 8.82 -25.23
CA ILE A 20 -2.52 9.91 -24.25
C ILE A 20 -3.88 10.60 -24.35
N GLU A 21 -4.28 11.04 -25.54
CA GLU A 21 -5.48 11.84 -25.78
C GLU A 21 -6.80 11.04 -25.59
N GLU A 22 -6.82 9.76 -25.98
CA GLU A 22 -8.04 8.96 -25.96
C GLU A 22 -8.22 8.15 -24.65
N ILE A 23 -7.14 7.85 -23.92
CA ILE A 23 -7.19 6.96 -22.75
C ILE A 23 -6.70 7.65 -21.49
N LEU A 24 -5.49 8.22 -21.46
CA LEU A 24 -4.89 8.73 -20.23
C LEU A 24 -5.49 10.08 -19.80
N VAL A 25 -5.53 11.06 -20.70
CA VAL A 25 -6.06 12.40 -20.39
C VAL A 25 -7.52 12.36 -19.96
N PRO A 26 -8.44 11.67 -20.66
CA PRO A 26 -9.83 11.61 -20.22
C PRO A 26 -10.03 10.89 -18.87
N ALA A 27 -9.19 9.91 -18.55
CA ALA A 27 -9.28 9.19 -17.29
C ALA A 27 -8.82 10.04 -16.09
N PHE A 28 -7.71 10.77 -16.25
CA PHE A 28 -7.07 11.53 -15.18
C PHE A 28 -7.46 13.00 -15.11
N SER A 29 -8.07 13.53 -16.13
CA SER A 29 -8.53 14.91 -16.35
C SER A 29 -8.36 15.91 -15.19
N ASN A 30 -7.43 16.83 -15.32
CA ASN A 30 -7.21 17.98 -14.43
C ASN A 30 -6.42 19.07 -15.17
N THR A 31 -6.45 20.31 -14.67
CA THR A 31 -5.84 21.46 -15.30
C THR A 31 -4.32 21.37 -15.49
N ALA A 32 -3.60 20.68 -14.60
CA ALA A 32 -2.16 20.51 -14.74
C ALA A 32 -1.80 19.52 -15.86
N LEU A 33 -2.64 18.50 -16.09
CA LEU A 33 -2.43 17.51 -17.14
C LEU A 33 -2.87 18.00 -18.52
N GLU A 34 -3.84 18.91 -18.59
CA GLU A 34 -4.38 19.45 -19.87
C GLU A 34 -3.33 20.20 -20.71
N GLU A 35 -2.29 20.75 -20.08
CA GLU A 35 -1.21 21.44 -20.79
C GLU A 35 -0.26 20.50 -21.55
N LEU A 36 -0.24 19.20 -21.23
CA LEU A 36 0.60 18.17 -21.85
C LEU A 36 2.09 18.55 -21.97
N GLY A 37 2.59 19.33 -20.99
CA GLY A 37 3.99 19.74 -20.94
C GLY A 37 4.91 18.62 -20.42
N ASP A 38 6.23 18.84 -20.52
CA ASP A 38 7.26 17.90 -19.98
C ASP A 38 7.17 17.70 -18.46
N GLY A 39 6.44 18.54 -17.77
CA GLY A 39 6.19 18.46 -16.32
C GLY A 39 4.98 19.28 -15.92
N ALA A 40 4.46 19.02 -14.74
CA ALA A 40 3.34 19.73 -14.17
C ALA A 40 3.80 20.88 -13.25
N VAL A 41 3.31 22.09 -13.48
CA VAL A 41 3.48 23.20 -12.53
C VAL A 41 2.40 23.10 -11.48
N LEU A 42 2.82 22.90 -10.23
CA LEU A 42 1.92 22.67 -9.10
C LEU A 42 1.78 23.93 -8.24
N PRO A 43 0.60 24.20 -7.69
CA PRO A 43 0.43 25.27 -6.74
C PRO A 43 1.26 24.99 -5.44
N PRO A 44 1.58 26.02 -4.65
CA PRO A 44 2.28 25.85 -3.38
C PRO A 44 1.53 24.89 -2.46
N LEU A 45 2.27 24.02 -1.76
CA LEU A 45 1.72 23.11 -0.76
C LEU A 45 1.49 23.86 0.56
N GLU A 46 0.47 23.45 1.29
CA GLU A 46 0.15 23.99 2.62
C GLU A 46 1.06 23.39 3.72
N GLY A 47 2.35 23.34 3.53
CA GLY A 47 3.34 22.81 4.46
C GLY A 47 4.56 22.23 3.75
N PRO A 48 5.57 21.74 4.48
CA PRO A 48 6.73 21.07 3.89
C PRO A 48 6.31 19.93 2.97
N PRO A 49 6.96 19.74 1.82
CA PRO A 49 6.65 18.64 0.93
C PRO A 49 7.06 17.30 1.54
N VAL A 50 6.20 16.29 1.36
CA VAL A 50 6.51 14.87 1.54
C VAL A 50 6.53 14.25 0.15
N PHE A 51 7.52 13.42 -0.14
CA PHE A 51 7.71 12.78 -1.43
C PHE A 51 7.95 11.28 -1.26
N SER A 52 7.31 10.46 -2.09
CA SER A 52 7.57 9.03 -2.21
C SER A 52 7.53 8.59 -3.67
N SER A 53 8.20 7.48 -3.98
CA SER A 53 8.15 6.85 -5.30
C SER A 53 8.19 5.34 -5.14
N ASP A 54 7.32 4.64 -5.87
CA ASP A 54 7.25 3.19 -5.84
C ASP A 54 6.99 2.61 -7.24
N SER A 55 7.34 1.33 -7.41
CA SER A 55 7.19 0.59 -8.66
C SER A 55 6.41 -0.70 -8.43
N PHE A 56 5.48 -0.97 -9.31
CA PHE A 56 4.52 -2.06 -9.19
C PHE A 56 4.68 -3.05 -10.32
N VAL A 57 4.87 -4.33 -9.94
CA VAL A 57 5.21 -5.44 -10.84
C VAL A 57 4.35 -6.68 -10.53
N VAL A 58 3.17 -6.50 -9.94
CA VAL A 58 2.30 -7.61 -9.56
C VAL A 58 1.85 -8.42 -10.77
N SER A 59 1.99 -9.73 -10.69
CA SER A 59 1.48 -10.68 -11.67
C SER A 59 0.67 -11.77 -10.94
N PRO A 60 -0.57 -12.08 -11.38
CA PRO A 60 -1.29 -11.43 -12.47
C PRO A 60 -1.63 -9.97 -12.16
N TRP A 61 -1.74 -9.11 -13.19
CA TRP A 61 -2.05 -7.69 -13.04
C TRP A 61 -3.45 -7.43 -12.42
N ARG A 62 -4.35 -8.41 -12.55
CA ARG A 62 -5.68 -8.42 -11.95
C ARG A 62 -5.78 -9.53 -10.91
N PHE A 63 -6.27 -9.20 -9.73
CA PHE A 63 -6.43 -10.11 -8.60
C PHE A 63 -7.74 -9.83 -7.85
N PRO A 64 -8.26 -10.76 -7.04
CA PRO A 64 -9.44 -10.51 -6.23
C PRO A 64 -9.27 -9.28 -5.34
N GLY A 65 -10.16 -8.30 -5.46
CA GLY A 65 -10.11 -7.05 -4.70
C GLY A 65 -9.40 -5.88 -5.38
N GLY A 66 -8.73 -6.09 -6.55
CA GLY A 66 -8.08 -5.01 -7.26
C GLY A 66 -7.32 -5.41 -8.51
N ASP A 67 -6.49 -4.49 -8.95
CA ASP A 67 -5.58 -4.61 -10.08
C ASP A 67 -4.34 -3.73 -9.85
N ILE A 68 -3.37 -3.84 -10.75
CA ILE A 68 -2.10 -3.09 -10.66
C ILE A 68 -2.31 -1.57 -10.70
N GLY A 69 -3.36 -1.07 -11.35
CA GLY A 69 -3.68 0.37 -11.41
C GLY A 69 -4.14 0.91 -10.06
N LYS A 70 -5.07 0.20 -9.40
CA LYS A 70 -5.49 0.49 -8.03
C LYS A 70 -4.32 0.41 -7.06
N LEU A 71 -3.53 -0.67 -7.17
CA LEU A 71 -2.38 -0.91 -6.32
C LEU A 71 -1.34 0.22 -6.42
N ALA A 72 -1.03 0.67 -7.64
CA ALA A 72 -0.06 1.72 -7.89
C ALA A 72 -0.45 3.06 -7.26
N VAL A 73 -1.72 3.41 -7.29
CA VAL A 73 -2.20 4.62 -6.61
C VAL A 73 -2.20 4.44 -5.10
N CYS A 74 -2.71 3.31 -4.60
CA CYS A 74 -2.77 3.03 -3.16
C CYS A 74 -1.39 3.07 -2.51
N GLY A 75 -0.40 2.36 -3.06
CA GLY A 75 0.93 2.24 -2.44
C GLY A 75 1.59 3.60 -2.23
N THR A 76 1.69 4.42 -3.27
CA THR A 76 2.31 5.75 -3.14
C THR A 76 1.49 6.71 -2.26
N VAL A 77 0.16 6.66 -2.33
CA VAL A 77 -0.72 7.41 -1.40
C VAL A 77 -0.47 6.98 0.04
N ASN A 78 -0.35 5.68 0.29
CA ASN A 78 -0.13 5.11 1.61
C ASN A 78 1.24 5.54 2.17
N ASP A 79 2.30 5.46 1.39
CA ASP A 79 3.64 5.94 1.78
C ASP A 79 3.62 7.39 2.24
N LEU A 80 2.99 8.27 1.47
CA LEU A 80 2.85 9.68 1.83
C LEU A 80 2.10 9.85 3.16
N CYS A 81 1.05 9.05 3.38
CA CYS A 81 0.29 9.04 4.63
C CYS A 81 1.12 8.52 5.81
N MET A 82 1.89 7.45 5.61
CA MET A 82 2.75 6.86 6.65
C MET A 82 3.86 7.84 7.08
N ALA A 83 4.31 8.70 6.18
CA ALA A 83 5.23 9.80 6.49
C ALA A 83 4.56 11.01 7.19
N GLY A 84 3.26 10.94 7.52
CA GLY A 84 2.51 12.04 8.14
C GLY A 84 2.05 13.13 7.18
N GLY A 85 2.08 12.84 5.88
CA GLY A 85 1.65 13.75 4.81
C GLY A 85 0.18 13.59 4.43
N VAL A 86 -0.36 14.63 3.82
CA VAL A 86 -1.64 14.60 3.09
C VAL A 86 -1.30 14.53 1.60
N PRO A 87 -1.54 13.41 0.91
CA PRO A 87 -1.26 13.25 -0.51
C PRO A 87 -2.00 14.28 -1.36
N ARG A 88 -1.37 14.75 -2.44
CA ARG A 88 -1.95 15.75 -3.34
C ARG A 88 -1.81 15.38 -4.82
N TYR A 89 -0.60 15.04 -5.24
CA TYR A 89 -0.27 14.85 -6.65
C TYR A 89 0.52 13.58 -6.85
N LEU A 90 0.26 12.90 -7.95
CA LEU A 90 0.99 11.70 -8.37
C LEU A 90 1.47 11.86 -9.82
N SER A 91 2.61 11.28 -10.13
CA SER A 91 2.93 10.83 -11.49
C SER A 91 2.36 9.43 -11.72
N PHE A 92 2.15 9.06 -13.00
CA PHE A 92 1.72 7.72 -13.38
C PHE A 92 2.43 7.30 -14.66
N SER A 93 3.47 6.49 -14.51
CA SER A 93 4.31 6.05 -15.63
C SER A 93 4.11 4.59 -15.92
N LEU A 94 4.03 4.24 -17.20
CA LEU A 94 3.73 2.91 -17.73
C LEU A 94 4.92 2.34 -18.50
N ILE A 95 5.27 1.09 -18.22
CA ILE A 95 6.10 0.26 -19.11
C ILE A 95 5.22 -0.90 -19.55
N LEU A 96 4.90 -0.95 -20.82
CA LEU A 96 4.02 -1.93 -21.44
C LEU A 96 4.83 -2.91 -22.30
N GLU A 97 4.43 -4.16 -22.29
CA GLU A 97 4.99 -5.15 -23.23
C GLU A 97 4.16 -5.16 -24.51
N GLU A 98 4.82 -5.25 -25.65
CA GLU A 98 4.18 -5.42 -26.95
C GLU A 98 3.27 -6.64 -26.97
N GLY A 99 2.01 -6.45 -27.36
CA GLY A 99 0.98 -7.48 -27.35
C GLY A 99 0.01 -7.39 -26.16
N PHE A 100 0.29 -6.51 -25.20
CA PHE A 100 -0.66 -6.25 -24.10
C PHE A 100 -2.01 -5.76 -24.66
N LEU A 101 -3.13 -6.25 -24.11
CA LEU A 101 -4.45 -5.90 -24.62
C LEU A 101 -4.79 -4.45 -24.28
N LEU A 102 -5.24 -3.68 -25.26
CA LEU A 102 -5.63 -2.28 -25.09
C LEU A 102 -6.81 -2.12 -24.12
N ASP A 103 -7.75 -3.07 -24.11
CA ASP A 103 -8.91 -3.03 -23.22
C ASP A 103 -8.54 -3.35 -21.76
N ASP A 104 -7.51 -4.16 -21.55
CA ASP A 104 -6.94 -4.38 -20.21
C ASP A 104 -6.26 -3.09 -19.71
N LEU A 105 -5.49 -2.42 -20.57
CA LEU A 105 -4.89 -1.12 -20.23
C LEU A 105 -5.96 -0.08 -19.87
N LYS A 106 -7.05 0.03 -20.64
CA LYS A 106 -8.18 0.92 -20.30
C LYS A 106 -8.78 0.59 -18.94
N THR A 107 -8.90 -0.68 -18.61
CA THR A 107 -9.42 -1.14 -17.31
C THR A 107 -8.50 -0.70 -16.17
N ILE A 108 -7.19 -0.90 -16.32
CA ILE A 108 -6.17 -0.50 -15.34
C ILE A 108 -6.15 1.01 -15.14
N VAL A 109 -6.15 1.78 -16.23
CA VAL A 109 -6.16 3.25 -16.18
C VAL A 109 -7.41 3.79 -15.50
N ARG A 110 -8.59 3.22 -15.81
CA ARG A 110 -9.84 3.57 -15.12
C ARG A 110 -9.78 3.28 -13.62
N SER A 111 -9.30 2.10 -13.25
CA SER A 111 -9.14 1.70 -11.85
C SER A 111 -8.19 2.65 -11.09
N ALA A 112 -7.07 3.04 -11.71
CA ALA A 112 -6.16 4.03 -11.16
C ALA A 112 -6.84 5.40 -10.96
N ALA A 113 -7.59 5.87 -11.97
CA ALA A 113 -8.31 7.14 -11.92
C ALA A 113 -9.40 7.16 -10.83
N ASP A 114 -10.17 6.08 -10.71
CA ASP A 114 -11.20 5.93 -9.68
C ASP A 114 -10.57 5.95 -8.28
N THR A 115 -9.44 5.26 -8.11
CA THR A 115 -8.70 5.22 -6.85
C THR A 115 -8.10 6.58 -6.48
N ALA A 116 -7.51 7.28 -7.46
CA ALA A 116 -6.97 8.63 -7.26
C ALA A 116 -8.06 9.62 -6.81
N ARG A 117 -9.23 9.58 -7.47
CA ARG A 117 -10.40 10.40 -7.08
C ARG A 117 -10.87 10.06 -5.66
N ALA A 118 -10.96 8.77 -5.30
CA ALA A 118 -11.37 8.34 -3.96
C ALA A 118 -10.36 8.76 -2.88
N ALA A 119 -9.07 8.82 -3.21
CA ALA A 119 -8.01 9.30 -2.33
C ALA A 119 -7.87 10.83 -2.29
N GLY A 120 -8.56 11.56 -3.18
CA GLY A 120 -8.46 13.01 -3.28
C GLY A 120 -7.13 13.51 -3.84
N VAL A 121 -6.46 12.69 -4.67
CA VAL A 121 -5.21 13.03 -5.35
C VAL A 121 -5.40 13.20 -6.85
N GLN A 122 -4.55 14.01 -7.47
CA GLN A 122 -4.54 14.21 -8.91
C GLN A 122 -3.32 13.57 -9.54
N ILE A 123 -3.51 12.84 -10.65
CA ILE A 123 -2.41 12.35 -11.49
C ILE A 123 -2.11 13.47 -12.50
N VAL A 124 -0.96 14.11 -12.36
CA VAL A 124 -0.62 15.37 -13.02
C VAL A 124 0.44 15.26 -14.10
N THR A 125 1.14 14.14 -14.16
CA THR A 125 2.16 13.84 -15.17
C THR A 125 2.36 12.35 -15.27
N GLY A 126 3.07 11.90 -16.29
CA GLY A 126 3.40 10.49 -16.48
C GLY A 126 4.29 10.28 -17.69
N ASP A 127 4.62 9.02 -17.94
CA ASP A 127 5.37 8.60 -19.13
C ASP A 127 4.85 7.25 -19.60
N THR A 128 5.08 6.94 -20.88
CA THR A 128 4.72 5.64 -21.45
C THR A 128 5.86 5.10 -22.29
N LYS A 129 6.29 3.89 -21.97
CA LYS A 129 7.26 3.14 -22.76
C LYS A 129 6.68 1.79 -23.15
N VAL A 130 7.08 1.29 -24.31
CA VAL A 130 6.73 -0.05 -24.76
C VAL A 130 8.03 -0.82 -24.99
N VAL A 131 8.11 -2.00 -24.38
CA VAL A 131 9.21 -2.96 -24.59
C VAL A 131 8.77 -4.07 -25.55
N GLU A 132 9.73 -4.69 -26.22
CA GLU A 132 9.49 -5.80 -27.13
C GLU A 132 8.85 -6.98 -26.42
N ARG A 133 8.08 -7.78 -27.15
CA ARG A 133 7.48 -9.02 -26.64
C ARG A 133 8.54 -9.96 -26.05
N GLY A 134 8.27 -10.48 -24.84
CA GLY A 134 9.19 -11.34 -24.07
C GLY A 134 10.28 -10.58 -23.33
N ARG A 135 10.18 -9.23 -23.25
CA ARG A 135 11.10 -8.37 -22.49
C ARG A 135 10.48 -7.77 -21.23
N GLY A 136 9.22 -8.07 -20.96
CA GLY A 136 8.48 -7.62 -19.79
C GLY A 136 7.59 -8.73 -19.25
N ASP A 137 6.70 -8.38 -18.32
CA ASP A 137 5.64 -9.25 -17.77
C ASP A 137 4.28 -8.55 -17.94
N GLY A 138 4.01 -8.14 -19.18
CA GLY A 138 2.81 -7.45 -19.60
C GLY A 138 2.79 -5.96 -19.28
N ILE A 139 2.78 -5.58 -18.01
CA ILE A 139 2.72 -4.19 -17.57
C ILE A 139 3.47 -3.97 -16.25
N TYR A 140 4.21 -2.87 -16.20
CA TYR A 140 4.76 -2.30 -14.97
C TYR A 140 4.28 -0.86 -14.82
N ILE A 141 4.03 -0.44 -13.59
CA ILE A 141 3.62 0.93 -13.26
C ILE A 141 4.60 1.51 -12.24
N ASN A 142 5.04 2.74 -12.48
CA ASN A 142 5.75 3.52 -11.48
C ASN A 142 4.91 4.76 -11.15
N THR A 143 4.81 5.06 -9.86
CA THR A 143 4.19 6.29 -9.37
C THR A 143 5.17 7.01 -8.45
N ALA A 144 5.23 8.33 -8.57
CA ALA A 144 5.86 9.20 -7.60
C ALA A 144 4.79 10.17 -7.08
N GLY A 145 4.84 10.47 -5.79
CA GLY A 145 3.82 11.28 -5.14
C GLY A 145 4.37 12.42 -4.32
N ILE A 146 3.61 13.52 -4.28
CA ILE A 146 3.87 14.68 -3.46
C ILE A 146 2.67 14.96 -2.57
N GLY A 147 2.93 15.22 -1.28
CA GLY A 147 1.95 15.61 -0.28
C GLY A 147 2.45 16.75 0.61
N ALA A 148 1.56 17.29 1.42
CA ALA A 148 1.90 18.31 2.42
C ALA A 148 2.04 17.65 3.81
N LEU A 149 3.16 17.85 4.48
CA LEU A 149 3.38 17.36 5.85
C LEU A 149 2.38 18.01 6.82
N ARG A 150 1.65 17.20 7.58
CA ARG A 150 0.69 17.62 8.61
C ARG A 150 1.03 17.10 10.00
N ALA A 151 1.70 15.97 10.08
CA ALA A 151 2.11 15.36 11.34
C ALA A 151 3.63 15.21 11.39
N PRO A 152 4.37 16.25 11.78
CA PRO A 152 5.83 16.17 11.94
C PRO A 152 6.20 15.31 13.15
N GLY A 153 7.41 14.72 13.11
CA GLY A 153 7.97 13.98 14.25
C GLY A 153 7.54 12.51 14.33
N LEU A 154 6.81 12.00 13.37
CA LEU A 154 6.56 10.56 13.24
C LEU A 154 7.86 9.84 12.82
N GLY A 155 8.20 8.74 13.52
CA GLY A 155 9.36 7.95 13.17
C GLY A 155 9.88 7.08 14.32
N ARG A 156 10.87 6.25 14.02
CA ARG A 156 11.47 5.30 14.97
C ARG A 156 11.98 5.97 16.25
N SER A 157 12.53 7.18 16.15
CA SER A 157 13.04 7.96 17.29
C SER A 157 11.95 8.41 18.27
N ALA A 158 10.69 8.40 17.85
CA ALA A 158 9.54 8.76 18.68
C ALA A 158 9.04 7.60 19.56
N ILE A 159 9.39 6.34 19.22
CA ILE A 159 8.94 5.12 19.92
C ILE A 159 9.49 5.11 21.36
N ARG A 160 8.66 4.70 22.31
CA ARG A 160 8.97 4.62 23.74
C ARG A 160 8.59 3.26 24.29
N GLU A 161 9.26 2.85 25.36
CA GLU A 161 8.84 1.69 26.15
C GLU A 161 7.41 1.88 26.67
N GLY A 162 6.61 0.79 26.59
CA GLY A 162 5.20 0.79 26.97
C GLY A 162 4.23 1.26 25.88
N ASP A 163 4.71 1.82 24.76
CA ASP A 163 3.85 2.19 23.63
C ASP A 163 3.09 0.95 23.11
N ALA A 164 1.85 1.16 22.70
CA ALA A 164 0.99 0.12 22.13
C ALA A 164 1.31 -0.12 20.65
N VAL A 165 1.21 -1.37 20.22
CA VAL A 165 1.27 -1.78 18.81
C VAL A 165 -0.15 -2.07 18.34
N LEU A 166 -0.61 -1.32 17.32
CA LEU A 166 -1.94 -1.45 16.75
C LEU A 166 -1.84 -1.83 15.28
N VAL A 167 -2.87 -2.50 14.78
CA VAL A 167 -3.09 -2.74 13.34
C VAL A 167 -4.49 -2.30 12.96
N SER A 168 -4.67 -1.77 11.76
CA SER A 168 -5.95 -1.22 11.31
C SER A 168 -6.97 -2.27 10.86
N GLY A 169 -6.62 -3.56 10.82
CA GLY A 169 -7.54 -4.64 10.44
C GLY A 169 -6.82 -5.96 10.16
N SER A 170 -7.53 -6.90 9.51
CA SER A 170 -7.03 -8.24 9.19
C SER A 170 -5.76 -8.20 8.34
N VAL A 171 -4.76 -9.00 8.68
CA VAL A 171 -3.45 -9.02 8.03
C VAL A 171 -3.33 -10.13 6.99
N GLY A 172 -2.44 -9.95 6.01
CA GLY A 172 -2.07 -10.95 5.01
C GLY A 172 -3.04 -11.09 3.83
N CYS A 173 -4.10 -10.27 3.76
CA CYS A 173 -5.14 -10.40 2.74
C CYS A 173 -4.62 -10.22 1.32
N HIS A 174 -3.78 -9.21 1.06
CA HIS A 174 -3.24 -8.96 -0.29
C HIS A 174 -2.34 -10.11 -0.74
N GLY A 175 -1.36 -10.47 0.09
CA GLY A 175 -0.42 -11.55 -0.24
C GLY A 175 -1.11 -12.87 -0.54
N ALA A 176 -2.06 -13.27 0.32
CA ALA A 176 -2.84 -14.48 0.13
C ALA A 176 -3.69 -14.42 -1.17
N ALA A 177 -4.39 -13.30 -1.42
CA ALA A 177 -5.23 -13.14 -2.62
C ALA A 177 -4.42 -13.20 -3.93
N VAL A 178 -3.25 -12.55 -3.99
CA VAL A 178 -2.38 -12.56 -5.17
C VAL A 178 -1.78 -13.95 -5.40
N LEU A 179 -1.32 -14.63 -4.34
CA LEU A 179 -0.73 -15.97 -4.47
C LEU A 179 -1.75 -17.01 -4.93
N MET A 180 -2.99 -16.94 -4.41
CA MET A 180 -4.08 -17.79 -4.88
C MET A 180 -4.42 -17.52 -6.35
N ALA A 181 -4.49 -16.25 -6.75
CA ALA A 181 -4.73 -15.86 -8.14
C ALA A 181 -3.60 -16.32 -9.08
N ARG A 182 -2.35 -16.29 -8.62
CA ARG A 182 -1.18 -16.75 -9.38
C ARG A 182 -1.17 -18.25 -9.61
N GLY A 183 -1.65 -19.01 -8.64
CA GLY A 183 -1.73 -20.47 -8.70
C GLY A 183 -2.97 -21.03 -9.39
N ASP A 184 -3.87 -20.18 -9.91
CA ASP A 184 -5.20 -20.57 -10.41
C ASP A 184 -5.96 -21.49 -9.43
N LEU A 185 -5.69 -21.30 -8.12
CA LEU A 185 -6.32 -22.10 -7.10
C LEU A 185 -7.75 -21.60 -6.84
N PRO A 186 -8.73 -22.51 -6.84
CA PRO A 186 -10.10 -22.11 -6.56
C PRO A 186 -10.20 -21.58 -5.13
N CYS A 187 -10.48 -20.32 -4.97
CA CYS A 187 -10.89 -19.74 -3.70
C CYS A 187 -12.41 -19.89 -3.56
N GLU A 188 -12.85 -20.94 -2.91
CA GLU A 188 -14.22 -20.99 -2.40
C GLU A 188 -14.28 -20.03 -1.21
N GLY A 189 -14.73 -18.80 -1.45
CA GLY A 189 -14.86 -17.82 -0.40
C GLY A 189 -14.56 -16.40 -0.81
N ARG A 190 -14.61 -15.49 0.19
CA ARG A 190 -14.45 -14.05 -0.01
C ARG A 190 -13.00 -13.58 0.20
N LEU A 191 -12.00 -14.37 -0.23
CA LEU A 191 -10.63 -13.92 -0.18
C LEU A 191 -10.42 -12.83 -1.23
N ALA A 192 -10.17 -11.62 -0.77
CA ALA A 192 -9.84 -10.48 -1.60
C ALA A 192 -8.71 -9.68 -0.98
N SER A 193 -7.93 -9.03 -1.83
CA SER A 193 -6.92 -8.08 -1.38
C SER A 193 -7.56 -6.95 -0.56
N ASP A 194 -6.85 -6.54 0.49
CA ASP A 194 -7.17 -5.38 1.30
C ASP A 194 -6.77 -4.05 0.65
N CYS A 195 -6.25 -4.07 -0.59
CA CYS A 195 -5.75 -2.89 -1.30
C CYS A 195 -6.74 -1.71 -1.24
N GLN A 196 -6.34 -0.65 -0.53
CA GLN A 196 -7.12 0.58 -0.36
C GLN A 196 -6.22 1.76 0.04
N PRO A 197 -6.61 3.02 -0.27
CA PRO A 197 -5.89 4.18 0.20
C PRO A 197 -6.13 4.42 1.70
N LEU A 198 -5.05 4.62 2.46
CA LEU A 198 -5.05 4.77 3.92
C LEU A 198 -5.21 6.21 4.40
N HIS A 199 -5.43 7.18 3.51
CA HIS A 199 -5.48 8.61 3.85
C HIS A 199 -6.50 8.96 4.94
N ARG A 200 -7.66 8.27 4.98
CA ARG A 200 -8.68 8.49 6.02
C ARG A 200 -8.29 7.86 7.35
N LEU A 201 -7.75 6.65 7.30
CA LEU A 201 -7.33 5.93 8.51
C LEU A 201 -6.14 6.61 9.17
N SER A 202 -5.12 7.03 8.40
CA SER A 202 -3.97 7.75 8.93
C SER A 202 -4.36 9.10 9.52
N ALA A 203 -5.25 9.85 8.83
CA ALA A 203 -5.77 11.11 9.34
C ALA A 203 -6.55 10.94 10.66
N ALA A 204 -7.38 9.89 10.77
CA ALA A 204 -8.12 9.58 11.99
C ALA A 204 -7.20 9.22 13.16
N ALA A 205 -6.18 8.39 12.92
CA ALA A 205 -5.20 8.03 13.93
C ALA A 205 -4.39 9.25 14.41
N ILE A 206 -3.90 10.08 13.48
CA ILE A 206 -3.15 11.30 13.79
C ILE A 206 -4.01 12.29 14.59
N ALA A 207 -5.26 12.48 14.19
CA ALA A 207 -6.19 13.40 14.88
C ALA A 207 -6.51 12.97 16.32
N ALA A 208 -6.50 11.66 16.61
CA ALA A 208 -6.66 11.15 17.97
C ALA A 208 -5.45 11.45 18.88
N GLY A 209 -4.29 11.78 18.28
CA GLY A 209 -3.07 12.12 19.02
C GLY A 209 -2.28 10.91 19.52
N GLY A 210 -1.04 11.14 19.95
CA GLY A 210 -0.20 10.09 20.56
C GLY A 210 0.44 9.08 19.59
N VAL A 211 0.26 9.24 18.29
CA VAL A 211 0.94 8.41 17.27
C VAL A 211 2.44 8.67 17.30
N ARG A 212 3.26 7.61 17.32
CA ARG A 212 4.71 7.65 17.25
C ARG A 212 5.24 7.40 15.85
N ILE A 213 4.69 6.38 15.19
CA ILE A 213 5.05 6.00 13.82
C ILE A 213 3.84 5.31 13.17
N LEU A 214 3.71 5.49 11.88
CA LEU A 214 2.81 4.77 11.00
C LEU A 214 3.61 4.01 9.95
N ARG A 215 3.15 2.83 9.54
CA ARG A 215 3.72 2.08 8.44
C ARG A 215 2.71 1.10 7.87
N ASP A 216 2.64 0.99 6.56
CA ASP A 216 1.91 -0.08 5.89
C ASP A 216 2.80 -1.33 5.78
N PRO A 217 2.33 -2.49 6.24
CA PRO A 217 3.11 -3.72 6.23
C PRO A 217 3.03 -4.43 4.87
N THR A 218 3.69 -3.86 3.86
CA THR A 218 3.73 -4.37 2.50
C THR A 218 4.66 -5.60 2.38
N ARG A 219 5.80 -5.50 1.72
CA ARG A 219 6.73 -6.63 1.56
C ARG A 219 7.24 -7.18 2.89
N GLY A 220 7.09 -8.49 3.08
CA GLY A 220 7.46 -9.18 4.32
C GLY A 220 6.48 -8.95 5.47
N GLY A 221 5.34 -8.28 5.19
CA GLY A 221 4.20 -8.16 6.09
C GLY A 221 4.49 -7.47 7.42
N VAL A 222 3.66 -7.79 8.39
CA VAL A 222 3.75 -7.28 9.77
C VAL A 222 5.09 -7.64 10.43
N ALA A 223 5.56 -8.88 10.21
CA ALA A 223 6.79 -9.37 10.84
C ALA A 223 8.01 -8.54 10.42
N THR A 224 8.21 -8.31 9.12
CA THR A 224 9.34 -7.52 8.62
C THR A 224 9.24 -6.07 9.09
N THR A 225 8.07 -5.45 8.94
CA THR A 225 7.86 -4.04 9.31
C THR A 225 8.12 -3.77 10.80
N LEU A 226 7.65 -4.64 11.70
CA LEU A 226 7.89 -4.46 13.13
C LEU A 226 9.37 -4.66 13.51
N ASN A 227 10.07 -5.58 12.83
CA ASN A 227 11.52 -5.69 12.99
C ASN A 227 12.26 -4.42 12.56
N GLU A 228 11.84 -3.79 11.45
CA GLU A 228 12.42 -2.51 11.01
C GLU A 228 12.25 -1.40 12.06
N PHE A 229 11.18 -1.42 12.84
CA PHE A 229 10.97 -0.41 13.89
C PHE A 229 11.99 -0.50 15.02
N VAL A 230 12.42 -1.70 15.41
CA VAL A 230 13.26 -1.92 16.59
C VAL A 230 14.70 -2.32 16.28
N GLU A 231 15.01 -2.66 15.04
CA GLU A 231 16.34 -3.10 14.62
C GLU A 231 17.46 -2.13 15.03
N GLY A 232 18.48 -2.68 15.71
CA GLY A 232 19.62 -1.90 16.20
C GLY A 232 19.31 -0.91 17.32
N GLY A 233 18.05 -0.92 17.81
CA GLY A 233 17.58 -0.04 18.89
C GLY A 233 17.60 -0.72 20.28
N PRO A 234 17.37 0.06 21.34
CA PRO A 234 17.33 -0.45 22.72
C PRO A 234 15.96 -1.07 23.07
N LEU A 235 14.99 -1.02 22.21
CA LEU A 235 13.64 -1.51 22.42
C LEU A 235 13.36 -2.73 21.54
N GLY A 236 12.42 -3.57 21.97
CA GLY A 236 11.84 -4.67 21.24
C GLY A 236 10.32 -4.56 21.21
N ILE A 237 9.66 -5.53 20.58
CA ILE A 237 8.19 -5.59 20.49
C ILE A 237 7.73 -6.98 20.95
N GLU A 238 6.71 -6.99 21.80
CA GLU A 238 6.00 -8.19 22.23
C GLU A 238 4.60 -8.17 21.62
N LEU A 239 4.25 -9.24 20.91
CA LEU A 239 2.95 -9.42 20.24
C LEU A 239 2.18 -10.56 20.91
N GLU A 240 0.85 -10.44 20.92
CA GLU A 240 -0.08 -11.46 21.35
C GLU A 240 -0.78 -12.08 20.11
N GLU A 241 -0.46 -13.34 19.80
CA GLU A 241 -0.97 -14.02 18.59
C GLU A 241 -2.49 -13.99 18.51
N ALA A 242 -3.18 -14.26 19.63
CA ALA A 242 -4.64 -14.26 19.70
C ALA A 242 -5.29 -12.90 19.47
N ALA A 243 -4.52 -11.81 19.59
CA ALA A 243 -5.01 -10.45 19.36
C ALA A 243 -4.83 -9.97 17.91
N ILE A 244 -4.07 -10.70 17.10
CA ILE A 244 -3.82 -10.32 15.71
C ILE A 244 -5.01 -10.75 14.84
N PRO A 245 -5.71 -9.80 14.20
CA PRO A 245 -6.83 -10.16 13.35
C PRO A 245 -6.35 -10.82 12.05
N VAL A 246 -6.81 -12.03 11.80
CA VAL A 246 -6.60 -12.78 10.54
C VAL A 246 -7.96 -13.31 10.11
N ASP A 247 -8.44 -12.91 8.96
CA ASP A 247 -9.73 -13.39 8.44
C ASP A 247 -9.67 -14.89 8.13
N PRO A 248 -10.71 -15.66 8.43
CA PRO A 248 -10.71 -17.11 8.21
C PRO A 248 -10.32 -17.54 6.79
N PRO A 249 -10.76 -16.88 5.70
CA PRO A 249 -10.30 -17.19 4.35
C PRO A 249 -8.81 -16.97 4.13
N VAL A 250 -8.21 -15.96 4.80
CA VAL A 250 -6.76 -15.70 4.74
C VAL A 250 -6.00 -16.78 5.47
N ALA A 251 -6.44 -17.14 6.69
CA ALA A 251 -5.83 -18.21 7.46
C ALA A 251 -5.85 -19.54 6.67
N ALA A 252 -7.00 -19.90 6.10
CA ALA A 252 -7.14 -21.12 5.30
C ALA A 252 -6.24 -21.12 4.05
N ALA A 253 -6.11 -19.97 3.35
CA ALA A 253 -5.24 -19.85 2.20
C ALA A 253 -3.76 -19.94 2.60
N CYS A 254 -3.36 -19.30 3.70
CA CYS A 254 -2.01 -19.38 4.22
C CYS A 254 -1.65 -20.81 4.66
N ASP A 255 -2.56 -21.50 5.36
CA ASP A 255 -2.37 -22.91 5.74
C ASP A 255 -2.18 -23.82 4.51
N LEU A 256 -3.01 -23.64 3.47
CA LEU A 256 -2.90 -24.39 2.22
C LEU A 256 -1.55 -24.16 1.51
N LEU A 257 -1.05 -22.93 1.55
CA LEU A 257 0.20 -22.52 0.88
C LEU A 257 1.44 -22.72 1.76
N GLY A 258 1.28 -23.15 3.03
CA GLY A 258 2.38 -23.26 3.99
C GLY A 258 2.99 -21.92 4.39
N LEU A 259 2.20 -20.87 4.43
CA LEU A 259 2.62 -19.51 4.71
C LEU A 259 2.16 -19.05 6.09
N ASP A 260 2.92 -18.15 6.70
CA ASP A 260 2.50 -17.42 7.90
C ASP A 260 1.87 -16.08 7.49
N PRO A 261 0.61 -15.79 7.88
CA PRO A 261 -0.07 -14.54 7.54
C PRO A 261 0.71 -13.28 7.93
N LEU A 262 1.56 -13.37 8.96
CA LEU A 262 2.37 -12.24 9.43
C LEU A 262 3.45 -11.81 8.44
N TYR A 263 3.82 -12.67 7.49
CA TYR A 263 4.78 -12.37 6.42
C TYR A 263 4.10 -12.04 5.09
N ALA A 264 2.79 -12.25 5.00
CA ALA A 264 2.02 -11.92 3.80
C ALA A 264 1.77 -10.41 3.70
N ALA A 265 1.92 -9.88 2.50
CA ALA A 265 1.74 -8.45 2.25
C ALA A 265 0.33 -7.96 2.55
N CYS A 266 0.24 -6.73 3.06
CA CYS A 266 -0.99 -5.96 3.20
C CYS A 266 -0.84 -4.65 2.41
N GLU A 267 -1.82 -4.32 1.57
CA GLU A 267 -1.78 -3.13 0.71
C GLU A 267 -2.87 -2.10 1.08
N GLY A 268 -3.53 -2.33 2.22
CA GLY A 268 -4.57 -1.45 2.74
C GLY A 268 -4.70 -1.57 4.25
N ARG A 269 -3.63 -1.96 4.94
CA ARG A 269 -3.51 -1.95 6.39
C ARG A 269 -2.36 -1.08 6.82
N MET A 270 -2.45 -0.55 8.04
CA MET A 270 -1.34 0.17 8.66
C MET A 270 -1.09 -0.35 10.07
N LEU A 271 0.17 -0.36 10.44
CA LEU A 271 0.65 -0.51 11.80
C LEU A 271 0.80 0.87 12.42
N VAL A 272 0.42 0.98 13.67
CA VAL A 272 0.53 2.21 14.46
C VAL A 272 1.24 1.88 15.77
N ILE A 273 2.36 2.55 16.04
CA ILE A 273 2.89 2.61 17.41
C ILE A 273 2.33 3.88 18.04
N ALA A 274 1.75 3.74 19.23
CA ALA A 274 1.03 4.83 19.88
C ALA A 274 1.28 4.87 21.39
N ALA A 275 1.20 6.07 21.94
CA ALA A 275 1.24 6.29 23.38
C ALA A 275 0.13 5.48 24.10
N PRO A 276 0.45 4.81 25.23
CA PRO A 276 -0.49 3.90 25.88
C PRO A 276 -1.78 4.58 26.36
N ASP A 277 -1.69 5.82 26.76
CA ASP A 277 -2.83 6.66 27.22
C ASP A 277 -3.74 7.14 26.08
N ARG A 278 -3.34 6.97 24.80
CA ARG A 278 -4.10 7.33 23.60
C ARG A 278 -4.60 6.13 22.79
N THR A 279 -4.26 4.94 23.24
CA THR A 279 -4.57 3.69 22.50
C THR A 279 -6.06 3.53 22.21
N GLU A 280 -6.93 3.74 23.18
CA GLU A 280 -8.37 3.53 23.00
C GLU A 280 -9.04 4.60 22.13
N GLU A 281 -8.57 5.84 22.21
CA GLU A 281 -9.04 6.91 21.32
C GLU A 281 -8.67 6.61 19.86
N ILE A 282 -7.42 6.16 19.62
CA ILE A 282 -6.97 5.79 18.28
C ILE A 282 -7.77 4.59 17.75
N LEU A 283 -7.93 3.53 18.53
CA LEU A 283 -8.72 2.35 18.13
C LEU A 283 -10.17 2.73 17.81
N THR A 284 -10.77 3.60 18.64
CA THR A 284 -12.12 4.10 18.42
C THR A 284 -12.22 4.90 17.12
N ALA A 285 -11.24 5.78 16.85
CA ALA A 285 -11.18 6.57 15.63
C ALA A 285 -11.01 5.67 14.39
N LEU A 286 -10.10 4.69 14.45
CA LEU A 286 -9.91 3.73 13.37
C LEU A 286 -11.16 2.92 13.09
N ARG A 287 -11.78 2.33 14.12
CA ARG A 287 -12.99 1.49 13.98
C ARG A 287 -14.21 2.23 13.42
N ARG A 288 -14.27 3.55 13.59
CA ARG A 288 -15.31 4.41 13.01
C ARG A 288 -15.00 4.83 11.58
N THR A 289 -13.80 4.61 11.10
CA THR A 289 -13.37 4.97 9.76
C THR A 289 -13.50 3.77 8.83
N PRO A 290 -14.15 3.93 7.65
CA PRO A 290 -14.29 2.83 6.70
C PRO A 290 -12.96 2.14 6.39
N GLY A 291 -12.95 0.81 6.48
CA GLY A 291 -11.77 -0.04 6.30
C GLY A 291 -10.95 -0.28 7.57
N GLY A 292 -11.32 0.34 8.70
CA GLY A 292 -10.67 0.18 10.00
C GLY A 292 -11.52 -0.52 11.07
N GLU A 293 -12.66 -1.10 10.70
CA GLU A 293 -13.62 -1.73 11.62
C GLU A 293 -12.99 -2.85 12.45
N GLY A 294 -12.00 -3.55 11.86
CA GLY A 294 -11.22 -4.63 12.49
C GLY A 294 -9.97 -4.17 13.22
N ALA A 295 -9.82 -2.87 13.51
CA ALA A 295 -8.62 -2.38 14.18
C ALA A 295 -8.44 -2.99 15.57
N ALA A 296 -7.23 -3.42 15.88
CA ALA A 296 -6.90 -4.11 17.12
C ALA A 296 -5.55 -3.67 17.69
N ARG A 297 -5.44 -3.74 19.03
CA ARG A 297 -4.15 -3.71 19.69
C ARG A 297 -3.58 -5.12 19.67
N ILE A 298 -2.39 -5.27 19.08
CA ILE A 298 -1.75 -6.58 18.86
C ILE A 298 -0.52 -6.81 19.74
N GLY A 299 -0.08 -5.77 20.48
CA GLY A 299 1.10 -5.92 21.32
C GLY A 299 1.54 -4.62 21.97
N ARG A 300 2.80 -4.61 22.39
CA ARG A 300 3.45 -3.47 23.05
C ARG A 300 4.94 -3.39 22.73
N VAL A 301 5.50 -2.22 22.91
CA VAL A 301 6.93 -1.97 22.91
C VAL A 301 7.50 -2.28 24.29
N SER A 302 8.63 -2.96 24.36
CA SER A 302 9.27 -3.41 25.59
C SER A 302 10.79 -3.24 25.53
N ALA A 303 11.44 -3.00 26.65
CA ALA A 303 12.89 -3.01 26.75
C ALA A 303 13.47 -4.42 27.05
N SER A 304 12.62 -5.44 27.24
CA SER A 304 13.05 -6.77 27.68
C SER A 304 13.88 -7.52 26.63
N ARG A 305 13.66 -7.27 25.34
CA ARG A 305 14.37 -7.93 24.22
C ARG A 305 14.74 -6.90 23.13
N PRO A 306 15.79 -6.13 23.34
CA PRO A 306 16.21 -5.08 22.40
C PRO A 306 16.44 -5.63 20.99
N GLY A 307 15.93 -4.91 19.99
CA GLY A 307 16.08 -5.25 18.58
C GLY A 307 15.27 -6.47 18.09
N GLN A 308 14.42 -7.06 18.92
CA GLN A 308 13.68 -8.28 18.61
C GLN A 308 12.17 -8.07 18.64
N VAL A 309 11.47 -8.84 17.80
CA VAL A 309 10.01 -8.98 17.82
C VAL A 309 9.65 -10.38 18.27
N VAL A 310 8.90 -10.48 19.35
CA VAL A 310 8.50 -11.76 19.98
C VAL A 310 7.00 -11.92 19.86
N LEU A 311 6.54 -13.06 19.37
CA LEU A 311 5.14 -13.45 19.32
C LEU A 311 4.85 -14.47 20.44
N HIS A 312 3.90 -14.15 21.30
CA HIS A 312 3.41 -15.02 22.36
C HIS A 312 2.13 -15.71 21.91
N ASN A 313 2.05 -17.03 22.06
CA ASN A 313 0.85 -17.80 21.76
C ASN A 313 -0.01 -18.02 23.01
N ALA A 314 -1.27 -18.43 22.82
CA ALA A 314 -2.23 -18.66 23.90
C ALA A 314 -1.84 -19.80 24.88
N PHE A 315 -0.85 -20.63 24.53
CA PHE A 315 -0.40 -21.77 25.33
C PHE A 315 0.86 -21.47 26.15
N GLY A 316 1.28 -20.20 26.21
CA GLY A 316 2.48 -19.76 26.95
C GLY A 316 3.80 -19.97 26.20
N GLY A 317 3.77 -20.44 24.95
CA GLY A 317 4.93 -20.49 24.07
C GLY A 317 5.24 -19.13 23.47
N SER A 318 6.49 -18.94 23.04
CA SER A 318 6.90 -17.74 22.30
C SER A 318 7.84 -18.09 21.16
N ARG A 319 7.77 -17.32 20.06
CA ARG A 319 8.72 -17.40 18.95
C ARG A 319 9.22 -16.03 18.55
N LEU A 320 10.43 -15.98 18.02
CA LEU A 320 10.95 -14.77 17.39
C LEU A 320 10.36 -14.64 15.99
N LEU A 321 9.90 -13.44 15.66
CA LEU A 321 9.63 -13.06 14.28
C LEU A 321 10.90 -12.39 13.74
N THR A 322 11.40 -12.89 12.61
CA THR A 322 12.56 -12.32 11.92
C THR A 322 12.13 -11.63 10.65
N LYS A 323 13.00 -10.83 10.04
CA LYS A 323 12.74 -10.33 8.69
C LYS A 323 12.69 -11.50 7.69
N LEU A 324 11.91 -11.30 6.64
CA LEU A 324 11.95 -12.19 5.49
C LEU A 324 13.33 -12.07 4.82
N THR A 325 13.99 -13.20 4.60
CA THR A 325 15.31 -13.28 3.93
C THR A 325 15.16 -13.50 2.43
#